data_6ca01bfebde915179d3e27e4a8d83a66
#
_entry.id   6ca01bfebde915179d3e27e4a8d83a66
#
_cell.length_a   1.000
_cell.length_b   1.000
_cell.length_c   1.000
_cell.angle_alpha   90.00
_cell.angle_beta   90.00
_cell.angle_gamma   90.00
#
_symmetry.space_group_name_H-M   'P 1'
#
loop_
_entity.id
_entity.type
_entity.pdbx_description
1 polymer ?
#
loop_
_entity_poly.entity_id
_entity_poly.type
_entity_poly.pdbx_seq_one_letter_code
_entity_poly.pdbx_strand_id
1 'polypeptide(L)'
;KTRAPAVGTSHLFQQATDAISTVMNHLGYVGVMALELFVSKDARGNDYLLANEIAPRVHNSGHWSIEGAITSQFENHIRAVVNLPLGDTDNVHPAIMLNILGQYPDISAVLNIDGAHYHSYHKAEREDRKIAHITLMPNDVADLEPALAKLVAVLPNKVGLDKKLAPTITEKQTSTLEEANNTKPNSPSED
;
A
#
# COMPACT_ATOMS: atom_id res chain seq x y z
N LYS A 1 -4.70 4.37 -7.31
CA LYS A 1 -4.13 4.95 -6.08
C LYS A 1 -4.16 3.90 -4.99
N THR A 2 -3.05 3.76 -4.27
CA THR A 2 -2.91 2.89 -3.09
C THR A 2 -2.61 3.77 -1.88
N ARG A 3 -3.16 3.41 -0.72
CA ARG A 3 -2.79 3.97 0.59
C ARG A 3 -2.29 2.85 1.49
N ALA A 4 -1.24 3.12 2.23
CA ALA A 4 -0.68 2.21 3.20
C ALA A 4 -0.38 2.97 4.52
N PRO A 5 -0.69 2.38 5.68
CA PRO A 5 -1.49 1.16 5.84
C PRO A 5 -2.94 1.30 5.35
N ALA A 6 -3.57 0.17 5.08
CA ALA A 6 -5.00 0.14 4.75
C ALA A 6 -5.84 0.45 6.00
N VAL A 7 -7.02 1.05 5.79
CA VAL A 7 -7.98 1.30 6.87
C VAL A 7 -9.04 0.20 6.85
N GLY A 8 -9.31 -0.40 8.03
CA GLY A 8 -10.30 -1.47 8.16
C GLY A 8 -10.44 -1.91 9.61
N THR A 9 -11.37 -2.81 9.88
CA THR A 9 -11.55 -3.41 11.20
C THR A 9 -10.57 -4.56 11.41
N SER A 10 -10.18 -4.82 12.67
CA SER A 10 -9.32 -5.97 13.03
C SER A 10 -9.90 -7.30 12.50
N HIS A 11 -11.23 -7.43 12.48
CA HIS A 11 -11.90 -8.61 11.97
C HIS A 11 -11.67 -8.82 10.46
N LEU A 12 -11.78 -7.77 9.64
CA LEU A 12 -11.50 -7.86 8.20
C LEU A 12 -10.03 -8.18 7.93
N PHE A 13 -9.11 -7.58 8.68
CA PHE A 13 -7.69 -7.90 8.55
C PHE A 13 -7.39 -9.35 8.90
N GLN A 14 -7.98 -9.88 9.97
CA GLN A 14 -7.82 -11.30 10.33
C GLN A 14 -8.37 -12.21 9.23
N GLN A 15 -9.57 -11.94 8.72
CA GLN A 15 -10.14 -12.72 7.62
C GLN A 15 -9.25 -12.70 6.36
N ALA A 16 -8.68 -11.54 6.01
CA ALA A 16 -7.78 -11.42 4.86
C ALA A 16 -6.49 -12.23 5.08
N THR A 17 -5.92 -12.15 6.27
CA THR A 17 -4.70 -12.90 6.64
C THR A 17 -4.94 -14.40 6.62
N ASP A 18 -6.04 -14.87 7.18
CA ASP A 18 -6.41 -16.29 7.19
C ASP A 18 -6.63 -16.82 5.77
N ALA A 19 -7.30 -16.03 4.93
CA ALA A 19 -7.57 -16.39 3.54
C ALA A 19 -6.28 -16.56 2.74
N ILE A 20 -5.37 -15.57 2.78
CA ILE A 20 -4.11 -15.67 2.01
C ILE A 20 -3.20 -16.76 2.57
N SER A 21 -3.14 -16.92 3.89
CA SER A 21 -2.34 -17.97 4.54
C SER A 21 -2.83 -19.36 4.14
N THR A 22 -4.15 -19.56 4.09
CA THR A 22 -4.76 -20.82 3.63
C THR A 22 -4.37 -21.14 2.20
N VAL A 23 -4.46 -20.16 1.30
CA VAL A 23 -4.08 -20.34 -0.11
C VAL A 23 -2.61 -20.66 -0.25
N MET A 24 -1.72 -19.90 0.42
CA MET A 24 -0.28 -20.11 0.33
C MET A 24 0.12 -21.48 0.87
N ASN A 25 -0.43 -21.90 2.01
CA ASN A 25 -0.16 -23.20 2.59
C ASN A 25 -0.65 -24.36 1.70
N HIS A 26 -1.85 -24.23 1.14
CA HIS A 26 -2.41 -25.25 0.24
C HIS A 26 -1.58 -25.45 -1.03
N LEU A 27 -1.03 -24.35 -1.54
CA LEU A 27 -0.18 -24.37 -2.75
C LEU A 27 1.29 -24.69 -2.46
N GLY A 28 1.71 -24.75 -1.21
CA GLY A 28 3.13 -24.80 -0.83
C GLY A 28 3.93 -23.63 -1.40
N TYR A 29 3.30 -22.46 -1.51
CA TYR A 29 3.90 -21.31 -2.18
C TYR A 29 4.97 -20.64 -1.31
N VAL A 30 6.13 -20.36 -1.90
CA VAL A 30 7.23 -19.62 -1.28
C VAL A 30 7.46 -18.32 -2.04
N GLY A 31 7.41 -17.19 -1.32
CA GLY A 31 7.57 -15.85 -1.90
C GLY A 31 6.43 -14.92 -1.50
N VAL A 32 6.45 -13.71 -2.06
CA VAL A 32 5.36 -12.73 -1.88
C VAL A 32 4.17 -13.11 -2.77
N MET A 33 2.99 -13.14 -2.19
CA MET A 33 1.71 -13.30 -2.89
C MET A 33 0.78 -12.14 -2.51
N ALA A 34 0.02 -11.65 -3.45
CA ALA A 34 -1.06 -10.71 -3.19
C ALA A 34 -2.42 -11.38 -3.41
N LEU A 35 -3.33 -11.12 -2.48
CA LEU A 35 -4.75 -11.43 -2.59
C LEU A 35 -5.52 -10.10 -2.58
N GLU A 36 -6.08 -9.72 -3.71
CA GLU A 36 -6.94 -8.55 -3.79
C GLU A 36 -8.36 -8.90 -3.34
N LEU A 37 -8.90 -8.09 -2.45
CA LEU A 37 -10.20 -8.29 -1.84
C LEU A 37 -11.03 -7.02 -1.96
N PHE A 38 -12.30 -7.15 -2.32
CA PHE A 38 -13.29 -6.09 -2.15
C PHE A 38 -13.90 -6.19 -0.75
N VAL A 39 -14.08 -5.04 -0.11
CA VAL A 39 -14.96 -4.93 1.07
C VAL A 39 -16.36 -4.64 0.59
N SER A 40 -17.31 -5.51 0.91
CA SER A 40 -18.71 -5.39 0.54
C SER A 40 -19.60 -5.44 1.79
N LYS A 41 -20.89 -5.13 1.65
CA LYS A 41 -21.85 -5.19 2.76
C LYS A 41 -22.92 -6.25 2.50
N ASP A 42 -23.22 -7.03 3.54
CA ASP A 42 -24.35 -7.96 3.52
C ASP A 42 -25.70 -7.22 3.65
N ALA A 43 -26.80 -7.96 3.58
CA ALA A 43 -28.16 -7.42 3.73
C ALA A 43 -28.44 -6.79 5.11
N ARG A 44 -27.59 -7.07 6.11
CA ARG A 44 -27.66 -6.52 7.47
C ARG A 44 -26.72 -5.33 7.66
N GLY A 45 -25.94 -4.96 6.62
CA GLY A 45 -24.99 -3.86 6.65
C GLY A 45 -23.60 -4.24 7.22
N ASN A 46 -23.34 -5.52 7.49
CA ASN A 46 -22.03 -5.96 7.96
C ASN A 46 -21.03 -6.04 6.81
N ASP A 47 -19.80 -5.64 7.07
CA ASP A 47 -18.71 -5.74 6.10
C ASP A 47 -18.26 -7.20 5.95
N TYR A 48 -17.99 -7.62 4.70
CA TYR A 48 -17.40 -8.91 4.37
C TYR A 48 -16.45 -8.79 3.17
N LEU A 49 -15.57 -9.77 3.01
CA LEU A 49 -14.55 -9.79 1.96
C LEU A 49 -14.98 -10.65 0.78
N LEU A 50 -14.79 -10.11 -0.44
CA LEU A 50 -14.93 -10.84 -1.71
C LEU A 50 -13.57 -10.91 -2.40
N ALA A 51 -13.14 -12.12 -2.78
CA ALA A 51 -11.94 -12.30 -3.56
C ALA A 51 -12.09 -11.70 -4.96
N ASN A 52 -11.08 -10.94 -5.38
CA ASN A 52 -10.98 -10.36 -6.72
C ASN A 52 -9.90 -11.06 -7.54
N GLU A 53 -8.64 -10.97 -7.11
CA GLU A 53 -7.49 -11.47 -7.86
C GLU A 53 -6.47 -12.08 -6.90
N ILE A 54 -5.79 -13.14 -7.36
CA ILE A 54 -4.61 -13.71 -6.71
C ILE A 54 -3.41 -13.50 -7.63
N ALA A 55 -2.35 -12.91 -7.09
CA ALA A 55 -1.09 -12.73 -7.81
C ALA A 55 0.06 -13.42 -7.04
N PRO A 56 0.54 -14.59 -7.49
CA PRO A 56 1.65 -15.31 -6.85
C PRO A 56 3.00 -14.69 -7.24
N ARG A 57 3.19 -13.45 -6.89
CA ARG A 57 4.35 -12.59 -7.19
C ARG A 57 4.27 -11.28 -6.43
N VAL A 58 5.35 -10.50 -6.48
CA VAL A 58 5.29 -9.08 -6.11
C VAL A 58 4.17 -8.38 -6.88
N HIS A 59 3.42 -7.51 -6.21
CA HIS A 59 2.23 -6.92 -6.77
C HIS A 59 2.29 -5.39 -6.75
N ASN A 60 1.65 -4.75 -7.74
CA ASN A 60 1.64 -3.30 -7.87
C ASN A 60 1.11 -2.58 -6.63
N SER A 61 0.11 -3.15 -5.94
CA SER A 61 -0.41 -2.57 -4.69
C SER A 61 0.61 -2.52 -3.56
N GLY A 62 1.68 -3.32 -3.62
CA GLY A 62 2.77 -3.35 -2.64
C GLY A 62 4.01 -2.56 -3.05
N HIS A 63 4.03 -1.86 -4.19
CA HIS A 63 5.22 -1.12 -4.63
C HIS A 63 5.59 0.04 -3.69
N TRP A 64 4.62 0.61 -2.98
CA TRP A 64 4.85 1.61 -1.93
C TRP A 64 5.83 1.15 -0.86
N SER A 65 5.99 -0.17 -0.67
CA SER A 65 6.87 -0.75 0.35
C SER A 65 8.36 -0.50 0.09
N ILE A 66 8.73 0.00 -1.09
CA ILE A 66 10.14 0.38 -1.39
C ILE A 66 10.60 1.47 -0.42
N GLU A 67 9.77 2.48 -0.21
CA GLU A 67 10.04 3.59 0.71
C GLU A 67 9.31 3.41 2.05
N GLY A 68 8.08 2.88 2.03
CA GLY A 68 7.15 2.94 3.15
C GLY A 68 7.22 1.75 4.11
N ALA A 69 8.01 0.72 3.86
CA ALA A 69 8.24 -0.42 4.76
C ALA A 69 9.72 -0.57 5.10
N ILE A 70 10.01 -1.14 6.29
CA ILE A 70 11.41 -1.43 6.69
C ILE A 70 12.07 -2.36 5.68
N THR A 71 11.34 -3.39 5.21
CA THR A 71 11.81 -4.28 4.14
C THR A 71 10.75 -4.34 3.05
N SER A 72 11.14 -4.06 1.82
CA SER A 72 10.20 -4.03 0.69
C SER A 72 9.68 -5.42 0.32
N GLN A 73 8.53 -5.47 -0.35
CA GLN A 73 8.02 -6.72 -0.93
C GLN A 73 9.01 -7.38 -1.89
N PHE A 74 9.82 -6.59 -2.59
CA PHE A 74 10.81 -7.12 -3.53
C PHE A 74 11.93 -7.84 -2.82
N GLU A 75 12.47 -7.23 -1.78
CA GLU A 75 13.54 -7.80 -0.97
C GLU A 75 13.05 -9.07 -0.26
N ASN A 76 11.89 -9.01 0.41
CA ASN A 76 11.33 -10.18 1.09
C ASN A 76 10.95 -11.31 0.11
N HIS A 77 10.55 -10.98 -1.13
CA HIS A 77 10.34 -12.00 -2.14
C HIS A 77 11.63 -12.75 -2.48
N ILE A 78 12.72 -12.02 -2.70
CA ILE A 78 14.03 -12.64 -2.98
C ILE A 78 14.51 -13.43 -1.76
N ARG A 79 14.46 -12.86 -0.55
CA ARG A 79 14.85 -13.56 0.68
C ARG A 79 14.10 -14.90 0.82
N ALA A 80 12.78 -14.89 0.63
CA ALA A 80 11.97 -16.10 0.70
C ALA A 80 12.40 -17.15 -0.32
N VAL A 81 12.56 -16.75 -1.60
CA VAL A 81 12.90 -17.68 -2.70
C VAL A 81 14.27 -18.32 -2.52
N VAL A 82 15.24 -17.59 -1.98
CA VAL A 82 16.60 -18.11 -1.73
C VAL A 82 16.78 -18.64 -0.30
N ASN A 83 15.69 -18.81 0.44
CA ASN A 83 15.67 -19.35 1.81
C ASN A 83 16.54 -18.54 2.81
N LEU A 84 16.50 -17.22 2.72
CA LEU A 84 17.10 -16.30 3.68
C LEU A 84 16.05 -15.85 4.73
N PRO A 85 16.49 -15.41 5.92
CA PRO A 85 15.60 -14.83 6.92
C PRO A 85 14.83 -13.63 6.35
N LEU A 86 13.52 -13.58 6.59
CA LEU A 86 12.71 -12.45 6.16
C LEU A 86 13.04 -11.21 6.98
N GLY A 87 12.99 -10.05 6.34
CA GLY A 87 13.10 -8.76 7.00
C GLY A 87 11.75 -8.31 7.55
N ASP A 88 11.80 -7.38 8.48
CA ASP A 88 10.64 -6.74 9.09
C ASP A 88 9.80 -6.01 8.03
N THR A 89 8.49 -6.15 8.11
CA THR A 89 7.53 -5.56 7.17
C THR A 89 6.75 -4.38 7.73
N ASP A 90 7.10 -3.92 8.94
CA ASP A 90 6.45 -2.77 9.56
C ASP A 90 6.56 -1.53 8.67
N ASN A 91 5.51 -0.71 8.72
CA ASN A 91 5.49 0.55 8.00
C ASN A 91 6.44 1.55 8.67
N VAL A 92 7.27 2.19 7.88
CA VAL A 92 8.10 3.31 8.35
C VAL A 92 7.23 4.54 8.56
N HIS A 93 6.36 4.82 7.58
CA HIS A 93 5.44 5.95 7.56
C HIS A 93 4.21 5.63 6.70
N PRO A 94 3.05 6.29 6.94
CA PRO A 94 1.93 6.25 6.00
C PRO A 94 2.36 6.75 4.62
N ALA A 95 1.95 6.03 3.58
CA ALA A 95 2.32 6.31 2.21
C ALA A 95 1.10 6.32 1.27
N ILE A 96 1.17 7.15 0.22
CA ILE A 96 0.25 7.11 -0.91
C ILE A 96 1.04 6.80 -2.16
N MET A 97 0.64 5.78 -2.90
CA MET A 97 1.22 5.47 -4.19
C MET A 97 0.22 5.74 -5.31
N LEU A 98 0.70 6.39 -6.37
CA LEU A 98 -0.05 6.65 -7.60
C LEU A 98 0.62 5.93 -8.77
N ASN A 99 -0.16 5.15 -9.53
CA ASN A 99 0.29 4.64 -10.82
C ASN A 99 0.20 5.75 -11.86
N ILE A 100 1.23 5.86 -12.69
CA ILE A 100 1.27 6.76 -13.85
C ILE A 100 0.87 5.96 -15.08
N LEU A 101 -0.17 6.41 -15.75
CA LEU A 101 -0.76 5.74 -16.91
C LEU A 101 -0.52 6.56 -18.16
N GLY A 102 -0.09 5.91 -19.20
CA GLY A 102 -0.09 6.42 -20.59
C GLY A 102 1.00 7.41 -20.91
N GLN A 103 1.20 8.46 -20.12
CA GLN A 103 2.12 9.56 -20.37
C GLN A 103 2.98 9.84 -19.14
N TYR A 104 4.28 10.07 -19.33
CA TYR A 104 5.20 10.46 -18.26
C TYR A 104 4.94 11.90 -17.81
N PRO A 105 5.00 12.18 -16.49
CA PRO A 105 4.96 13.55 -15.97
C PRO A 105 6.30 14.26 -16.18
N ASP A 106 6.32 15.57 -15.97
CA ASP A 106 7.57 16.29 -15.71
C ASP A 106 8.18 15.79 -14.39
N ILE A 107 9.29 15.06 -14.52
CA ILE A 107 9.99 14.46 -13.38
C ILE A 107 10.50 15.53 -12.41
N SER A 108 10.97 16.68 -12.92
CA SER A 108 11.46 17.78 -12.08
C SER A 108 10.32 18.36 -11.24
N ALA A 109 9.14 18.55 -11.83
CA ALA A 109 7.97 19.02 -11.09
C ALA A 109 7.53 18.02 -10.02
N VAL A 110 7.59 16.72 -10.30
CA VAL A 110 7.28 15.67 -9.31
C VAL A 110 8.29 15.67 -8.16
N LEU A 111 9.60 15.69 -8.45
CA LEU A 111 10.66 15.59 -7.44
C LEU A 111 10.81 16.86 -6.59
N ASN A 112 10.22 17.99 -6.99
CA ASN A 112 10.09 19.18 -6.14
C ASN A 112 9.00 19.08 -5.06
N ILE A 113 8.23 17.98 -5.04
CA ILE A 113 7.22 17.73 -4.01
C ILE A 113 7.89 16.94 -2.88
N ASP A 114 7.78 17.46 -1.66
CA ASP A 114 8.35 16.79 -0.48
C ASP A 114 7.81 15.37 -0.31
N GLY A 115 8.71 14.43 -0.04
CA GLY A 115 8.39 13.02 0.12
C GLY A 115 7.97 12.31 -1.16
N ALA A 116 8.15 12.89 -2.35
CA ALA A 116 7.85 12.23 -3.62
C ALA A 116 9.03 11.37 -4.11
N HIS A 117 8.75 10.08 -4.36
CA HIS A 117 9.69 9.11 -4.93
C HIS A 117 9.15 8.61 -6.26
N TYR A 118 9.94 8.75 -7.32
CA TYR A 118 9.53 8.41 -8.69
C TYR A 118 10.20 7.14 -9.19
N HIS A 119 9.41 6.19 -9.68
CA HIS A 119 9.88 4.92 -10.23
C HIS A 119 9.38 4.72 -11.67
N SER A 120 10.28 4.83 -12.63
CA SER A 120 9.99 4.53 -14.03
C SER A 120 10.09 3.04 -14.33
N TYR A 121 9.19 2.52 -15.16
CA TYR A 121 9.28 1.16 -15.68
C TYR A 121 9.98 1.09 -17.04
N HIS A 122 10.48 2.21 -17.54
CA HIS A 122 11.14 2.34 -18.86
C HIS A 122 10.31 1.77 -20.01
N LYS A 123 8.99 1.96 -19.95
CA LYS A 123 8.05 1.50 -20.96
C LYS A 123 7.67 2.62 -21.91
N ALA A 124 7.44 2.30 -23.18
CA ALA A 124 6.89 3.27 -24.14
C ALA A 124 5.50 3.74 -23.67
N GLU A 125 5.23 5.02 -23.86
CA GLU A 125 3.93 5.63 -23.63
C GLU A 125 2.86 4.96 -24.48
N ARG A 126 1.76 4.59 -23.87
CA ARG A 126 0.57 4.01 -24.50
C ARG A 126 -0.61 4.20 -23.56
N GLU A 127 -1.76 4.57 -24.10
CA GLU A 127 -3.01 4.75 -23.34
C GLU A 127 -3.24 3.58 -22.37
N ASP A 128 -3.67 3.90 -21.14
CA ASP A 128 -3.96 2.99 -20.03
C ASP A 128 -2.82 2.09 -19.55
N ARG A 129 -1.63 2.20 -20.15
CA ARG A 129 -0.47 1.41 -19.71
C ARG A 129 0.15 2.01 -18.46
N LYS A 130 0.33 1.18 -17.41
CA LYS A 130 1.15 1.55 -16.25
C LYS A 130 2.62 1.64 -16.68
N ILE A 131 3.19 2.85 -16.65
CA ILE A 131 4.56 3.16 -17.13
C ILE A 131 5.50 3.60 -16.02
N ALA A 132 4.94 4.04 -14.89
CA ALA A 132 5.67 4.45 -13.70
C ALA A 132 4.75 4.37 -12.47
N HIS A 133 5.32 4.59 -11.29
CA HIS A 133 4.57 4.95 -10.10
C HIS A 133 5.31 6.05 -9.32
N ILE A 134 4.57 6.74 -8.48
CA ILE A 134 5.10 7.72 -7.55
C ILE A 134 4.59 7.35 -6.16
N THR A 135 5.50 7.20 -5.21
CA THR A 135 5.19 7.05 -3.78
C THR A 135 5.35 8.41 -3.12
N LEU A 136 4.34 8.85 -2.38
CA LEU A 136 4.39 10.01 -1.50
C LEU A 136 4.54 9.55 -0.06
N MET A 137 5.60 10.00 0.59
CA MET A 137 5.90 9.72 1.99
C MET A 137 6.59 10.94 2.61
N PRO A 138 5.87 12.06 2.85
CA PRO A 138 6.44 13.23 3.51
C PRO A 138 6.80 12.92 4.96
N ASN A 139 7.73 13.70 5.52
CA ASN A 139 8.20 13.51 6.90
C ASN A 139 7.06 13.70 7.94
N ASP A 140 6.13 14.61 7.69
CA ASP A 140 4.94 14.79 8.51
C ASP A 140 3.72 14.16 7.81
N VAL A 141 2.99 13.30 8.53
CA VAL A 141 1.77 12.65 8.02
C VAL A 141 0.70 13.71 7.65
N ALA A 142 0.67 14.84 8.33
CA ALA A 142 -0.25 15.93 8.02
C ALA A 142 -0.03 16.52 6.62
N ASP A 143 1.19 16.41 6.08
CA ASP A 143 1.54 16.88 4.74
C ASP A 143 1.16 15.92 3.62
N LEU A 144 0.69 14.72 3.93
CA LEU A 144 0.42 13.67 2.93
C LEU A 144 -0.70 14.07 1.94
N GLU A 145 -1.80 14.66 2.42
CA GLU A 145 -2.87 15.15 1.54
C GLU A 145 -2.48 16.43 0.79
N PRO A 146 -1.82 17.43 1.43
CA PRO A 146 -1.23 18.55 0.70
C PRO A 146 -0.25 18.13 -0.40
N ALA A 147 0.65 17.19 -0.12
CA ALA A 147 1.59 16.65 -1.12
C ALA A 147 0.86 15.94 -2.26
N LEU A 148 -0.18 15.15 -1.95
CA LEU A 148 -1.03 14.53 -2.96
C LEU A 148 -1.70 15.56 -3.86
N ALA A 149 -2.24 16.63 -3.31
CA ALA A 149 -2.87 17.71 -4.09
C ALA A 149 -1.87 18.38 -5.04
N LYS A 150 -0.64 18.66 -4.56
CA LYS A 150 0.45 19.20 -5.40
C LYS A 150 0.82 18.21 -6.51
N LEU A 151 0.93 16.92 -6.19
CA LEU A 151 1.26 15.90 -7.18
C LEU A 151 0.21 15.82 -8.28
N VAL A 152 -1.06 15.77 -7.91
CA VAL A 152 -2.19 15.72 -8.87
C VAL A 152 -2.17 16.92 -9.82
N ALA A 153 -1.77 18.11 -9.34
CA ALA A 153 -1.72 19.32 -10.14
C ALA A 153 -0.62 19.31 -11.22
N VAL A 154 0.47 18.53 -11.02
CA VAL A 154 1.58 18.43 -11.98
C VAL A 154 1.51 17.19 -12.88
N LEU A 155 0.55 16.29 -12.63
CA LEU A 155 0.36 15.11 -13.46
C LEU A 155 -0.38 15.45 -14.76
N PRO A 156 -0.05 14.77 -15.88
CA PRO A 156 -0.80 14.92 -17.12
C PRO A 156 -2.30 14.64 -16.92
N ASN A 157 -3.18 15.42 -17.52
CA ASN A 157 -4.64 15.41 -17.33
C ASN A 157 -5.37 14.08 -17.62
N LYS A 158 -4.65 13.03 -17.97
CA LYS A 158 -5.18 11.68 -18.28
C LYS A 158 -4.87 10.63 -17.21
N VAL A 159 -4.32 11.01 -16.06
CA VAL A 159 -4.16 10.06 -14.97
C VAL A 159 -5.55 9.77 -14.42
N GLY A 160 -5.99 8.52 -14.53
CA GLY A 160 -7.27 8.03 -14.01
C GLY A 160 -7.36 8.13 -12.48
N LEU A 161 -7.42 9.36 -12.02
CA LEU A 161 -7.83 9.67 -10.66
C LEU A 161 -9.36 9.56 -10.66
N ASP A 162 -9.84 8.42 -10.19
CA ASP A 162 -11.26 8.26 -9.92
C ASP A 162 -11.74 9.45 -9.07
N LYS A 163 -12.64 10.27 -9.64
CA LYS A 163 -13.21 11.45 -8.97
C LYS A 163 -13.96 11.11 -7.67
N LYS A 164 -14.07 9.83 -7.33
CA LYS A 164 -14.72 9.30 -6.11
C LYS A 164 -13.80 9.13 -4.90
N LEU A 165 -12.50 9.43 -5.00
CA LEU A 165 -11.54 9.26 -3.91
C LEU A 165 -11.20 10.58 -3.22
N ALA A 166 -12.16 11.16 -2.54
CA ALA A 166 -11.93 12.04 -1.41
C ALA A 166 -12.60 11.42 -0.17
N PRO A 167 -11.94 10.61 0.63
CA PRO A 167 -12.26 10.57 2.04
C PRO A 167 -11.28 11.48 2.77
N THR A 168 -11.81 12.56 3.29
CA THR A 168 -11.21 13.35 4.34
C THR A 168 -10.85 12.43 5.50
N ILE A 169 -9.59 12.41 5.93
CA ILE A 169 -9.21 11.85 7.22
C ILE A 169 -9.81 12.82 8.24
N THR A 170 -10.89 12.42 8.90
CA THR A 170 -11.43 13.16 10.05
C THR A 170 -10.55 12.86 11.27
N GLU A 171 -10.35 13.87 12.13
CA GLU A 171 -9.52 13.83 13.36
C GLU A 171 -9.78 12.63 14.28
N LYS A 172 -10.91 11.94 14.14
CA LYS A 172 -11.22 10.69 14.86
C LYS A 172 -10.35 9.49 14.50
N GLN A 173 -9.63 9.52 13.37
CA GLN A 173 -8.80 8.37 12.94
C GLN A 173 -7.36 8.45 13.48
N THR A 174 -6.91 9.64 13.89
CA THR A 174 -5.58 9.82 14.49
C THR A 174 -5.51 9.22 15.90
N SER A 175 -6.60 9.33 16.69
CA SER A 175 -6.65 8.78 18.06
C SER A 175 -6.61 7.24 18.10
N THR A 176 -7.13 6.57 17.08
CA THR A 176 -7.19 5.10 17.02
C THR A 176 -5.83 4.48 16.66
N LEU A 177 -4.97 5.24 15.96
CA LEU A 177 -3.60 4.80 15.64
C LEU A 177 -2.66 4.94 16.84
N GLU A 178 -2.88 5.96 17.67
CA GLU A 178 -2.12 6.15 18.92
C GLU A 178 -2.48 5.09 19.97
N GLU A 179 -3.76 4.68 20.07
CA GLU A 179 -4.19 3.62 20.99
C GLU A 179 -3.70 2.22 20.57
N ALA A 180 -3.64 1.93 19.27
CA ALA A 180 -3.14 0.66 18.77
C ALA A 180 -1.63 0.47 18.99
N ASN A 181 -0.85 1.55 18.99
CA ASN A 181 0.59 1.50 19.28
C ASN A 181 0.92 1.38 20.78
N ASN A 182 -0.02 1.68 21.66
CA ASN A 182 0.20 1.66 23.11
C ASN A 182 -0.15 0.32 23.78
N THR A 183 -0.67 -0.66 23.05
CA THR A 183 -1.01 -1.99 23.55
C THR A 183 0.03 -3.06 23.20
N LYS A 184 1.31 -2.81 23.42
CA LYS A 184 2.29 -3.90 23.45
C LYS A 184 2.11 -4.67 24.76
N PRO A 185 1.92 -5.99 24.72
CA PRO A 185 1.87 -6.78 25.96
C PRO A 185 3.26 -6.77 26.63
N ASN A 186 3.28 -6.45 27.92
CA ASN A 186 4.47 -6.60 28.77
C ASN A 186 4.95 -8.04 28.72
N SER A 187 6.21 -8.23 28.42
CA SER A 187 6.91 -9.51 28.56
C SER A 187 6.82 -9.97 30.02
N PRO A 188 6.57 -11.26 30.30
CA PRO A 188 6.66 -11.77 31.65
C PRO A 188 8.12 -11.69 32.13
N SER A 189 8.32 -11.11 33.31
CA SER A 189 9.58 -11.20 34.06
C SER A 189 9.86 -12.65 34.43
N GLU A 190 11.00 -13.18 34.04
CA GLU A 190 11.56 -14.40 34.55
C GLU A 190 11.89 -14.23 36.06
N ASP A 191 11.30 -15.06 36.90
CA ASP A 191 11.77 -15.47 38.21
C ASP A 191 11.91 -17.01 38.21
#